data_c77ce83c159f7f62f953b7482531c89f
#
_entry.id   c77ce83c159f7f62f953b7482531c89f
#
_cell.length_a   1.000
_cell.length_b   1.000
_cell.length_c   1.000
_cell.angle_alpha   90.00
_cell.angle_beta   90.00
_cell.angle_gamma   90.00
#
_symmetry.space_group_name_H-M   'P 1'
#
loop_
_entity.id
_entity.type
_entity.pdbx_description
1 polymer ?
#
loop_
_entity_poly.entity_id
_entity_poly.type
_entity_poly.pdbx_seq_one_letter_code
_entity_poly.pdbx_strand_id
1 'polypeptide(L)'
;EIVKNIREGNTELEISIDEFSKIQNSMENIKLLDVREPGEYEICKLNNSKLIPLGDLTSRVHELDTADDIIVYCHHGMRSFQATRILKGMGYKKVRNLAGGIDAWAAKYDEKMPRY
;
A
#
# COMPACT_ATOMS: atom_id res chain seq x y z
N GLU A 1 21.48 -8.81 -14.74
CA GLU A 1 22.13 -8.48 -13.47
C GLU A 1 21.46 -7.26 -12.81
N ILE A 2 21.45 -6.15 -13.53
CA ILE A 2 20.85 -4.92 -12.99
C ILE A 2 19.36 -5.12 -12.72
N VAL A 3 18.67 -5.79 -13.63
CA VAL A 3 17.24 -6.04 -13.49
C VAL A 3 16.98 -6.93 -12.27
N LYS A 4 17.83 -7.92 -12.06
CA LYS A 4 17.72 -8.82 -10.90
C LYS A 4 17.92 -8.05 -9.60
N ASN A 5 18.92 -7.17 -9.57
CA ASN A 5 19.20 -6.36 -8.38
C ASN A 5 18.07 -5.39 -8.07
N ILE A 6 17.47 -4.78 -9.10
CA ILE A 6 16.33 -3.90 -8.93
C ILE A 6 15.16 -4.69 -8.36
N ARG A 7 14.94 -5.90 -8.85
CA ARG A 7 13.86 -6.75 -8.36
C ARG A 7 14.07 -7.13 -6.91
N GLU A 8 15.29 -7.46 -6.53
CA GLU A 8 15.62 -7.78 -5.16
C GLU A 8 15.43 -6.59 -4.24
N GLY A 9 15.84 -5.41 -4.68
CA GLY A 9 15.61 -4.18 -3.94
C GLY A 9 14.12 -3.89 -3.77
N ASN A 10 13.31 -4.21 -4.79
CA ASN A 10 11.88 -3.99 -4.73
C ASN A 10 11.16 -4.97 -3.79
N THR A 11 11.69 -6.19 -3.62
CA THR A 11 11.05 -7.15 -2.72
C THR A 11 11.03 -6.69 -1.28
N GLU A 12 11.96 -5.84 -0.87
CA GLU A 12 11.94 -5.26 0.47
C GLU A 12 10.88 -4.15 0.59
N LEU A 13 10.51 -3.55 -0.52
CA LEU A 13 9.58 -2.44 -0.56
C LEU A 13 8.19 -2.85 -0.98
N GLU A 14 8.01 -4.10 -1.40
CA GLU A 14 6.73 -4.54 -1.95
C GLU A 14 6.24 -5.84 -1.34
N ILE A 15 4.93 -5.99 -1.31
CA ILE A 15 4.26 -7.24 -0.97
C ILE A 15 3.31 -7.56 -2.12
N SER A 16 3.26 -8.82 -2.51
CA SER A 16 2.35 -9.25 -3.57
C SER A 16 0.91 -9.35 -3.04
N ILE A 17 -0.07 -9.32 -3.94
CA ILE A 17 -1.46 -9.52 -3.53
C ILE A 17 -1.67 -10.90 -2.92
N ASP A 18 -0.93 -11.89 -3.37
CA ASP A 18 -1.03 -13.25 -2.82
C ASP A 18 -0.51 -13.31 -1.40
N GLU A 19 0.64 -12.69 -1.14
CA GLU A 19 1.17 -12.61 0.21
C GLU A 19 0.24 -11.82 1.13
N PHE A 20 -0.30 -10.71 0.61
CA PHE A 20 -1.23 -9.89 1.37
C PHE A 20 -2.49 -10.70 1.73
N SER A 21 -3.00 -11.50 0.80
CA SER A 21 -4.18 -12.32 1.06
C SER A 21 -3.96 -13.31 2.21
N LYS A 22 -2.72 -13.80 2.33
CA LYS A 22 -2.38 -14.74 3.39
C LYS A 22 -2.32 -14.09 4.77
N ILE A 23 -1.82 -12.87 4.84
CA ILE A 23 -1.61 -12.20 6.12
C ILE A 23 -2.80 -11.37 6.56
N GLN A 24 -3.71 -11.00 5.66
CA GLN A 24 -4.82 -10.12 6.04
C GLN A 24 -5.74 -10.74 7.07
N ASN A 25 -5.86 -12.07 7.10
CA ASN A 25 -6.71 -12.76 8.07
C ASN A 25 -6.08 -12.83 9.47
N SER A 26 -4.79 -12.55 9.57
CA SER A 26 -4.07 -12.56 10.84
C SER A 26 -3.46 -11.18 11.15
N MET A 27 -4.02 -10.12 10.56
CA MET A 27 -3.48 -8.77 10.69
C MET A 27 -3.93 -8.09 11.98
N GLU A 28 -3.19 -8.29 13.03
CA GLU A 28 -3.51 -7.60 14.27
C GLU A 28 -2.88 -6.22 14.35
N ASN A 29 -1.68 -6.07 13.76
CA ASN A 29 -0.89 -4.86 13.91
C ASN A 29 -0.52 -4.20 12.58
N ILE A 30 -1.14 -4.63 11.48
CA ILE A 30 -0.85 -4.07 10.17
C ILE A 30 -1.82 -2.94 9.89
N LYS A 31 -1.29 -1.81 9.44
CA LYS A 31 -2.07 -0.65 9.04
C LYS A 31 -2.12 -0.59 7.52
N LEU A 32 -3.31 -0.38 6.98
CA LEU A 32 -3.47 -0.20 5.53
C LEU A 32 -3.57 1.30 5.26
N LEU A 33 -2.71 1.79 4.37
CA LEU A 33 -2.67 3.19 4.00
C LEU A 33 -3.02 3.34 2.53
N ASP A 34 -4.10 4.07 2.26
CA ASP A 34 -4.56 4.37 0.92
C ASP A 34 -4.07 5.78 0.56
N VAL A 35 -3.30 5.90 -0.53
CA VAL A 35 -2.76 7.19 -0.95
C VAL A 35 -3.42 7.71 -2.22
N ARG A 36 -4.62 7.20 -2.53
CA ARG A 36 -5.43 7.68 -3.65
C ARG A 36 -6.15 8.97 -3.27
N GLU A 37 -6.97 9.48 -4.20
CA GLU A 37 -7.79 10.64 -3.94
C GLU A 37 -9.12 10.26 -3.29
N PRO A 38 -9.78 11.18 -2.59
CA PRO A 38 -11.04 10.86 -1.93
C PRO A 38 -12.13 10.29 -2.84
N GLY A 39 -12.20 10.76 -4.08
CA GLY A 39 -13.17 10.23 -5.03
C GLY A 39 -12.95 8.77 -5.37
N GLU A 40 -11.69 8.35 -5.42
CA GLU A 40 -11.35 6.94 -5.64
C GLU A 40 -11.75 6.09 -4.43
N TYR A 41 -11.51 6.62 -3.24
CA TYR A 41 -11.83 5.95 -1.99
C TYR A 41 -13.34 5.68 -1.87
N GLU A 42 -14.15 6.59 -2.40
CA GLU A 42 -15.60 6.41 -2.41
C GLU A 42 -16.05 5.32 -3.37
N ILE A 43 -15.31 5.08 -4.46
CA ILE A 43 -15.66 4.03 -5.43
C ILE A 43 -15.42 2.64 -4.81
N CYS A 44 -14.26 2.45 -4.23
CA CYS A 44 -13.92 1.20 -3.57
C CYS A 44 -12.72 1.44 -2.64
N LYS A 45 -12.57 0.58 -1.65
CA LYS A 45 -11.46 0.67 -0.69
C LYS A 45 -11.26 -0.69 -0.03
N LEU A 46 -10.07 -0.90 0.52
CA LEU A 46 -9.83 -2.05 1.39
C LEU A 46 -10.37 -1.75 2.78
N ASN A 47 -10.97 -2.75 3.41
CA ASN A 47 -11.53 -2.58 4.75
C ASN A 47 -10.45 -2.15 5.75
N ASN A 48 -10.83 -1.25 6.65
CA ASN A 48 -9.96 -0.75 7.71
C ASN A 48 -8.75 0.02 7.20
N SER A 49 -8.81 0.56 5.99
CA SER A 49 -7.74 1.40 5.46
C SER A 49 -7.94 2.85 5.90
N LYS A 50 -6.82 3.56 6.00
CA LYS A 50 -6.80 4.98 6.28
C LYS A 50 -6.42 5.72 5.01
N LEU A 51 -7.17 6.74 4.66
CA LEU A 51 -6.89 7.55 3.48
C LEU A 51 -6.02 8.74 3.83
N ILE A 52 -4.84 8.82 3.23
CA ILE A 52 -4.01 10.02 3.20
C ILE A 52 -3.54 10.16 1.76
N PRO A 53 -4.16 11.05 0.97
CA PRO A 53 -3.72 11.22 -0.43
C PRO A 53 -2.24 11.53 -0.51
N LEU A 54 -1.59 11.03 -1.57
CA LEU A 54 -0.15 11.18 -1.74
C LEU A 54 0.31 12.62 -1.57
N GLY A 55 -0.45 13.57 -2.11
CA GLY A 55 -0.10 14.99 -2.01
C GLY A 55 -0.12 15.54 -0.58
N ASP A 56 -0.81 14.86 0.33
CA ASP A 56 -0.93 15.29 1.73
C ASP A 56 -0.02 14.48 2.66
N LEU A 57 0.70 13.50 2.11
CA LEU A 57 1.39 12.51 2.95
C LEU A 57 2.39 13.14 3.92
N THR A 58 3.26 14.03 3.42
CA THR A 58 4.30 14.60 4.27
C THR A 58 3.73 15.52 5.35
N SER A 59 2.62 16.20 5.07
CA SER A 59 1.99 17.08 6.06
C SER A 59 1.16 16.30 7.09
N ARG A 60 0.78 15.08 6.76
CA ARG A 60 -0.07 14.25 7.63
C ARG A 60 0.64 13.01 8.15
N VAL A 61 1.95 12.91 7.98
CA VAL A 61 2.70 11.73 8.39
C VAL A 61 2.64 11.52 9.91
N HIS A 62 2.38 12.57 10.68
CA HIS A 62 2.22 12.48 12.13
C HIS A 62 1.03 11.59 12.54
N GLU A 63 0.13 11.28 11.63
CA GLU A 63 -0.99 10.38 11.88
C GLU A 63 -0.56 8.91 11.86
N LEU A 64 0.67 8.65 11.45
CA LEU A 64 1.25 7.30 11.38
C LEU A 64 2.35 7.15 12.43
N ASP A 65 2.55 5.93 12.91
CA ASP A 65 3.61 5.64 13.86
C ASP A 65 4.75 4.92 13.14
N THR A 66 6.00 5.35 13.40
CA THR A 66 7.16 4.73 12.75
C THR A 66 7.36 3.26 13.14
N ALA A 67 6.74 2.82 14.21
CA ALA A 67 6.80 1.43 14.67
C ALA A 67 5.74 0.56 13.98
N ASP A 68 4.77 1.16 13.30
CA ASP A 68 3.71 0.41 12.64
C ASP A 68 4.21 -0.39 11.45
N ASP A 69 3.60 -1.55 11.23
CA ASP A 69 3.76 -2.33 10.01
C ASP A 69 2.71 -1.81 9.03
N ILE A 70 3.15 -1.11 7.99
CA ILE A 70 2.26 -0.38 7.08
C ILE A 70 2.31 -1.02 5.69
N ILE A 71 1.13 -1.27 5.14
CA ILE A 71 1.00 -1.66 3.73
C ILE A 71 0.29 -0.52 3.03
N VAL A 72 0.95 0.06 2.03
CA VAL A 72 0.46 1.21 1.27
C VAL A 72 -0.11 0.73 -0.05
N TYR A 73 -1.25 1.25 -0.44
CA TYR A 73 -1.80 0.89 -1.75
C TYR A 73 -2.37 2.10 -2.46
N CYS A 74 -2.49 1.96 -3.78
CA CYS A 74 -3.20 2.91 -4.63
C CYS A 74 -3.96 2.10 -5.69
N HIS A 75 -4.28 2.70 -6.84
CA HIS A 75 -5.03 1.97 -7.87
C HIS A 75 -4.22 0.83 -8.47
N HIS A 76 -3.00 1.13 -8.97
CA HIS A 76 -2.15 0.15 -9.64
C HIS A 76 -0.78 -0.07 -8.99
N GLY A 77 -0.45 0.65 -7.95
CA GLY A 77 0.79 0.45 -7.21
C GLY A 77 1.88 1.50 -7.43
N MET A 78 1.70 2.48 -8.32
CA MET A 78 2.74 3.46 -8.60
C MET A 78 2.79 4.60 -7.59
N ARG A 79 1.67 5.21 -7.29
CA ARG A 79 1.61 6.26 -6.27
C ARG A 79 2.00 5.72 -4.90
N SER A 80 1.54 4.51 -4.60
CA SER A 80 1.85 3.87 -3.33
C SER A 80 3.30 3.43 -3.23
N PHE A 81 3.93 3.06 -4.35
CA PHE A 81 5.37 2.79 -4.34
C PHE A 81 6.15 4.04 -3.99
N GLN A 82 5.77 5.17 -4.58
CA GLN A 82 6.38 6.46 -4.27
C GLN A 82 6.20 6.81 -2.78
N ALA A 83 4.98 6.62 -2.27
CA ALA A 83 4.69 6.85 -0.86
C ALA A 83 5.54 5.96 0.05
N THR A 84 5.70 4.70 -0.32
CA THR A 84 6.53 3.75 0.42
C THR A 84 7.97 4.26 0.52
N ARG A 85 8.51 4.76 -0.58
CA ARG A 85 9.88 5.30 -0.59
C ARG A 85 9.99 6.55 0.28
N ILE A 86 8.99 7.42 0.23
CA ILE A 86 8.97 8.62 1.08
C ILE A 86 8.99 8.21 2.55
N LEU A 87 8.12 7.29 2.94
CA LEU A 87 8.04 6.84 4.33
C LEU A 87 9.32 6.15 4.78
N LYS A 88 9.93 5.32 3.92
CA LYS A 88 11.23 4.72 4.23
C LYS A 88 12.27 5.78 4.52
N GLY A 89 12.31 6.83 3.71
CA GLY A 89 13.25 7.95 3.91
C GLY A 89 13.00 8.73 5.20
N MET A 90 11.80 8.64 5.74
CA MET A 90 11.41 9.32 6.98
C MET A 90 11.55 8.44 8.23
N GLY A 91 12.11 7.23 8.09
CA GLY A 91 12.35 6.37 9.23
C GLY A 91 11.32 5.27 9.48
N TYR A 92 10.35 5.14 8.58
CA TYR A 92 9.36 4.06 8.67
C TYR A 92 10.00 2.78 8.11
N LYS A 93 10.33 1.84 8.98
CA LYS A 93 11.12 0.66 8.60
C LYS A 93 10.28 -0.47 8.05
N LYS A 94 9.02 -0.57 8.49
CA LYS A 94 8.14 -1.68 8.13
C LYS A 94 7.03 -1.22 7.20
N VAL A 95 7.40 -0.57 6.11
CA VAL A 95 6.43 -0.10 5.14
C VAL A 95 6.67 -0.80 3.81
N ARG A 96 5.60 -1.29 3.19
CA ARG A 96 5.67 -2.01 1.91
C ARG A 96 4.53 -1.55 1.02
N ASN A 97 4.77 -1.56 -0.28
CA ASN A 97 3.79 -1.25 -1.30
C ASN A 97 3.04 -2.51 -1.72
N LEU A 98 1.72 -2.43 -1.80
CA LEU A 98 0.92 -3.53 -2.35
C LEU A 98 1.07 -3.53 -3.87
N ALA A 99 1.85 -4.46 -4.39
CA ALA A 99 2.14 -4.54 -5.81
C ALA A 99 0.85 -4.81 -6.59
N GLY A 100 0.63 -4.02 -7.65
CA GLY A 100 -0.58 -4.12 -8.46
C GLY A 100 -1.77 -3.35 -7.92
N GLY A 101 -1.71 -2.90 -6.67
CA GLY A 101 -2.72 -2.05 -6.06
C GLY A 101 -4.07 -2.72 -5.86
N ILE A 102 -5.06 -1.88 -5.55
CA ILE A 102 -6.42 -2.37 -5.28
C ILE A 102 -7.04 -2.99 -6.53
N ASP A 103 -6.64 -2.56 -7.73
CA ASP A 103 -7.17 -3.11 -8.96
C ASP A 103 -6.79 -4.58 -9.14
N ALA A 104 -5.52 -4.92 -8.92
CA ALA A 104 -5.07 -6.32 -8.97
C ALA A 104 -5.73 -7.15 -7.88
N TRP A 105 -5.88 -6.58 -6.68
CA TRP A 105 -6.56 -7.24 -5.58
C TRP A 105 -8.01 -7.57 -5.95
N ALA A 106 -8.75 -6.58 -6.46
CA ALA A 106 -10.14 -6.76 -6.83
C ALA A 106 -10.30 -7.83 -7.90
N ALA A 107 -9.42 -7.83 -8.90
CA ALA A 107 -9.50 -8.79 -10.00
C ALA A 107 -9.34 -10.23 -9.54
N LYS A 108 -8.53 -10.46 -8.52
CA LYS A 108 -8.22 -11.82 -8.09
C LYS A 108 -8.99 -12.25 -6.83
N TYR A 109 -9.18 -11.35 -5.88
CA TYR A 109 -9.70 -11.72 -4.57
C TYR A 109 -11.04 -11.12 -4.21
N ASP A 110 -11.53 -10.14 -4.99
CA ASP A 110 -12.81 -9.51 -4.69
C ASP A 110 -13.48 -9.04 -5.98
N GLU A 111 -13.99 -9.98 -6.74
CA GLU A 111 -14.59 -9.70 -8.05
C GLU A 111 -15.82 -8.80 -7.97
N LYS A 112 -16.45 -8.72 -6.80
CA LYS A 112 -17.63 -7.87 -6.62
C LYS A 112 -17.28 -6.42 -6.31
N MET A 113 -16.01 -6.13 -6.00
CA MET A 113 -15.58 -4.77 -5.73
C MET A 113 -15.70 -3.92 -6.99
N PRO A 114 -16.31 -2.72 -6.91
CA PRO A 114 -16.34 -1.81 -8.06
C PRO A 114 -14.93 -1.50 -8.53
N ARG A 115 -14.70 -1.53 -9.82
CA ARG A 115 -13.40 -1.23 -10.42
C ARG A 115 -13.53 -0.02 -11.33
N TYR A 116 -12.41 0.67 -11.52
CA TYR A 116 -12.40 1.89 -12.34
C TYR A 116 -11.12 2.07 -13.15
#